data_f4ad8a2de478f880c7c9ea9e3ef54edf
#
_entry.id   f4ad8a2de478f880c7c9ea9e3ef54edf
#
_cell.length_a   1.000
_cell.length_b   1.000
_cell.length_c   1.000
_cell.angle_alpha   90.00
_cell.angle_beta   90.00
_cell.angle_gamma   90.00
#
_symmetry.space_group_name_H-M   'P 1'
#
loop_
_entity.id
_entity.type
_entity.pdbx_description
1 polymer ?
#
loop_
_entity_poly.entity_id
_entity_poly.type
_entity_poly.pdbx_seq_one_letter_code
_entity_poly.pdbx_strand_id
1 'polypeptide(L)'
;MLVQGFQNIRVLIMSMEHKMQFLSTIINEQESGANGWDEIAKKMNRYLFEKKVWKNEEFFFDGIDCEWFFSHFFYRVLSAKKSMRALSLNVELWPYIKEAQLSRGDEA
;
A
#
# COMPACT_ATOMS: atom_id res chain seq x y z
N MET A 1 -16.03 12.25 -8.01
CA MET A 1 -16.03 12.05 -6.62
C MET A 1 -14.74 12.37 -5.96
N LEU A 2 -14.85 13.12 -4.90
CA LEU A 2 -13.68 13.60 -4.20
C LEU A 2 -12.86 12.47 -3.60
N VAL A 3 -13.54 11.47 -3.06
CA VAL A 3 -12.82 10.36 -2.42
C VAL A 3 -11.97 9.61 -3.42
N GLN A 4 -12.52 9.32 -4.58
CA GLN A 4 -11.77 8.57 -5.57
C GLN A 4 -10.59 9.37 -6.11
N GLY A 5 -10.78 10.67 -6.31
CA GLY A 5 -9.68 11.52 -6.75
C GLY A 5 -8.57 11.56 -5.73
N PHE A 6 -8.94 11.62 -4.44
CA PHE A 6 -7.97 11.62 -3.36
C PHE A 6 -7.15 10.33 -3.35
N GLN A 7 -7.81 9.19 -3.55
CA GLN A 7 -7.09 7.92 -3.57
C GLN A 7 -6.10 7.84 -4.72
N ASN A 8 -6.50 8.33 -5.89
CA ASN A 8 -5.59 8.33 -7.03
C ASN A 8 -4.38 9.21 -6.78
N ILE A 9 -4.58 10.35 -6.12
CA ILE A 9 -3.47 11.23 -5.79
C ILE A 9 -2.50 10.52 -4.86
N ARG A 10 -3.01 9.80 -3.86
CA ARG A 10 -2.14 9.12 -2.91
C ARG A 10 -1.19 8.14 -3.59
N VAL A 11 -1.69 7.36 -4.54
CA VAL A 11 -0.81 6.39 -5.18
C VAL A 11 0.18 7.09 -6.11
N LEU A 12 -0.24 8.20 -6.72
CA LEU A 12 0.62 8.89 -7.67
C LEU A 12 1.80 9.59 -7.01
N ILE A 13 1.66 10.03 -5.78
CA ILE A 13 2.76 10.74 -5.12
C ILE A 13 3.79 9.80 -4.50
N MET A 14 3.52 8.51 -4.48
CA MET A 14 4.47 7.55 -3.93
C MET A 14 5.49 7.17 -4.99
N SER A 15 6.75 7.47 -4.72
CA SER A 15 7.84 7.05 -5.58
C SER A 15 8.04 5.54 -5.45
N MET A 16 8.91 4.99 -6.29
CA MET A 16 9.27 3.58 -6.20
C MET A 16 9.81 3.25 -4.80
N GLU A 17 10.64 4.14 -4.27
CA GLU A 17 11.20 3.94 -2.94
C GLU A 17 10.11 3.86 -1.88
N HIS A 18 9.11 4.74 -1.98
CA HIS A 18 8.03 4.76 -1.00
C HIS A 18 7.14 3.54 -1.12
N LYS A 19 6.92 3.08 -2.34
CA LYS A 19 6.14 1.86 -2.56
C LYS A 19 6.87 0.65 -1.99
N MET A 20 8.17 0.57 -2.17
CA MET A 20 8.95 -0.52 -1.58
C MET A 20 8.91 -0.46 -0.06
N GLN A 21 8.99 0.73 0.52
CA GLN A 21 8.88 0.86 1.96
C GLN A 21 7.52 0.39 2.46
N PHE A 22 6.47 0.72 1.72
CA PHE A 22 5.12 0.28 2.06
C PHE A 22 5.05 -1.24 2.07
N LEU A 23 5.52 -1.87 1.01
CA LEU A 23 5.46 -3.33 0.91
C LEU A 23 6.32 -3.99 1.98
N SER A 24 7.50 -3.44 2.24
CA SER A 24 8.37 -3.96 3.29
C SER A 24 7.71 -3.86 4.66
N THR A 25 7.04 -2.75 4.91
CA THR A 25 6.35 -2.56 6.19
C THR A 25 5.24 -3.60 6.37
N ILE A 26 4.51 -3.87 5.27
CA ILE A 26 3.46 -4.89 5.32
C ILE A 26 4.06 -6.27 5.60
N ILE A 27 5.11 -6.61 4.87
CA ILE A 27 5.72 -7.94 4.99
C ILE A 27 6.28 -8.17 6.38
N ASN A 28 6.85 -7.15 6.98
CA ASN A 28 7.53 -7.29 8.25
C ASN A 28 6.62 -7.12 9.47
N GLU A 29 5.35 -6.79 9.27
CA GLU A 29 4.44 -6.61 10.39
C GLU A 29 4.06 -7.95 10.98
N GLN A 30 4.30 -8.12 12.29
CA GLN A 30 4.08 -9.40 12.94
C GLN A 30 2.67 -9.58 13.46
N GLU A 31 1.97 -8.48 13.74
CA GLU A 31 0.58 -8.58 14.17
C GLU A 31 -0.28 -8.99 13.01
N SER A 32 -1.29 -9.82 13.27
CA SER A 32 -2.18 -10.27 12.21
C SER A 32 -3.51 -9.51 12.26
N GLY A 33 -4.29 -9.68 11.20
CA GLY A 33 -5.63 -9.12 11.14
C GLY A 33 -5.68 -7.62 11.18
N ALA A 34 -6.76 -7.11 11.77
CA ALA A 34 -6.99 -5.67 11.82
C ALA A 34 -5.90 -4.94 12.59
N ASN A 35 -5.40 -5.55 13.66
CA ASN A 35 -4.34 -4.91 14.43
C ASN A 35 -3.08 -4.72 13.61
N GLY A 36 -2.75 -5.69 12.78
CA GLY A 36 -1.59 -5.58 11.91
C GLY A 36 -1.73 -4.44 10.93
N TRP A 37 -2.90 -4.31 10.32
CA TRP A 37 -3.13 -3.23 9.38
C TRP A 37 -3.08 -1.87 10.07
N ASP A 38 -3.56 -1.78 11.32
CA ASP A 38 -3.45 -0.53 12.07
C ASP A 38 -2.00 -0.17 12.31
N GLU A 39 -1.15 -1.14 12.65
CA GLU A 39 0.27 -0.88 12.86
C GLU A 39 0.96 -0.46 11.57
N ILE A 40 0.62 -1.11 10.46
CA ILE A 40 1.17 -0.74 9.17
C ILE A 40 0.81 0.71 8.84
N ALA A 41 -0.45 1.07 9.06
CA ALA A 41 -0.90 2.43 8.78
C ALA A 41 -0.12 3.45 9.61
N LYS A 42 0.07 3.17 10.90
CA LYS A 42 0.81 4.07 11.77
C LYS A 42 2.25 4.25 11.30
N LYS A 43 2.91 3.16 10.96
CA LYS A 43 4.31 3.21 10.54
C LYS A 43 4.46 3.97 9.24
N MET A 44 3.57 3.72 8.28
CA MET A 44 3.64 4.41 7.01
C MET A 44 3.28 5.88 7.15
N ASN A 45 2.31 6.19 8.00
CA ASN A 45 1.95 7.58 8.21
C ASN A 45 3.13 8.38 8.73
N ARG A 46 3.87 7.81 9.68
CA ARG A 46 5.06 8.48 10.21
C ARG A 46 6.14 8.58 9.14
N TYR A 47 6.38 7.51 8.43
CA TYR A 47 7.42 7.48 7.40
C TYR A 47 7.17 8.54 6.32
N LEU A 48 5.95 8.60 5.82
CA LEU A 48 5.62 9.52 4.74
C LEU A 48 5.68 10.97 5.21
N PHE A 49 5.31 11.21 6.46
CA PHE A 49 5.44 12.54 7.02
C PHE A 49 6.89 12.94 7.18
N GLU A 50 7.71 12.04 7.70
CA GLU A 50 9.13 12.33 7.91
C GLU A 50 9.86 12.54 6.60
N LYS A 51 9.44 11.86 5.55
CA LYS A 51 10.04 12.03 4.23
C LYS A 51 9.43 13.21 3.47
N LYS A 52 8.52 13.93 4.10
CA LYS A 52 7.88 15.10 3.51
C LYS A 52 7.07 14.76 2.27
N VAL A 53 6.60 13.53 2.19
CA VAL A 53 5.70 13.10 1.12
C VAL A 53 4.29 13.55 1.42
N TRP A 54 3.92 13.58 2.70
CA TRP A 54 2.58 13.98 3.12
C TRP A 54 2.67 15.03 4.21
N LYS A 55 1.66 15.85 4.31
CA LYS A 55 1.70 17.06 5.15
C LYS A 55 1.53 16.79 6.64
N ASN A 56 1.08 15.59 6.99
CA ASN A 56 0.90 15.22 8.39
C ASN A 56 0.99 13.71 8.50
N GLU A 57 0.69 13.19 9.71
CA GLU A 57 0.78 11.74 9.92
C GLU A 57 -0.57 11.05 9.71
N GLU A 58 -1.34 11.52 8.74
CA GLU A 58 -2.67 10.97 8.48
C GLU A 58 -2.85 10.60 7.02
N PHE A 59 -1.79 10.08 6.40
CA PHE A 59 -1.89 9.59 5.03
C PHE A 59 -2.96 8.51 4.93
N PHE A 60 -2.98 7.60 5.89
CA PHE A 60 -4.06 6.62 6.04
C PHE A 60 -4.86 6.97 7.29
N PHE A 61 -6.18 6.88 7.21
CA PHE A 61 -7.02 7.14 8.36
C PHE A 61 -6.83 6.07 9.44
N ASP A 62 -6.76 4.80 9.01
CA ASP A 62 -6.64 3.68 9.93
C ASP A 62 -6.21 2.46 9.12
N GLY A 63 -6.21 1.30 9.76
CA GLY A 63 -5.81 0.07 9.09
C GLY A 63 -6.73 -0.34 7.97
N ILE A 64 -8.04 -0.07 8.13
CA ILE A 64 -9.00 -0.42 7.09
C ILE A 64 -8.72 0.36 5.82
N ASP A 65 -8.45 1.65 5.97
CA ASP A 65 -8.11 2.49 4.83
C ASP A 65 -6.82 2.02 4.18
N CYS A 66 -5.84 1.66 4.99
CA CYS A 66 -4.54 1.19 4.51
C CYS A 66 -4.70 -0.12 3.74
N GLU A 67 -5.47 -1.05 4.29
CA GLU A 67 -5.72 -2.32 3.62
C GLU A 67 -6.42 -2.12 2.29
N TRP A 68 -7.42 -1.23 2.27
CA TRP A 68 -8.14 -0.92 1.04
C TRP A 68 -7.19 -0.36 -0.02
N PHE A 69 -6.30 0.54 0.41
CA PHE A 69 -5.34 1.16 -0.50
C PHE A 69 -4.43 0.10 -1.12
N PHE A 70 -3.91 -0.80 -0.28
CA PHE A 70 -3.05 -1.88 -0.76
C PHE A 70 -3.80 -2.77 -1.75
N SER A 71 -5.03 -3.16 -1.40
CA SER A 71 -5.79 -4.06 -2.24
C SER A 71 -6.10 -3.45 -3.59
N HIS A 72 -6.49 -2.19 -3.60
CA HIS A 72 -6.95 -1.57 -4.84
C HIS A 72 -5.83 -1.10 -5.74
N PHE A 73 -4.75 -0.62 -5.18
CA PHE A 73 -3.71 -0.03 -6.00
C PHE A 73 -2.50 -0.93 -6.18
N PHE A 74 -2.44 -2.03 -5.46
CA PHE A 74 -1.32 -2.96 -5.58
C PHE A 74 -1.80 -4.35 -5.97
N TYR A 75 -2.57 -4.98 -5.09
CA TYR A 75 -2.92 -6.37 -5.30
C TYR A 75 -3.88 -6.57 -6.47
N ARG A 76 -4.90 -5.74 -6.58
CA ARG A 76 -5.83 -5.85 -7.70
C ARG A 76 -5.17 -5.57 -9.03
N VAL A 77 -4.24 -4.62 -9.04
CA VAL A 77 -3.50 -4.30 -10.24
C VAL A 77 -2.67 -5.50 -10.66
N LEU A 78 -2.05 -6.17 -9.70
CA LEU A 78 -1.31 -7.39 -9.98
C LEU A 78 -2.22 -8.47 -10.56
N SER A 79 -3.41 -8.64 -9.97
CA SER A 79 -4.33 -9.68 -10.42
C SER A 79 -4.90 -9.40 -11.79
N ALA A 80 -4.99 -8.14 -12.17
CA ALA A 80 -5.54 -7.76 -13.47
C ALA A 80 -4.44 -7.77 -14.52
N LYS A 81 -3.93 -8.92 -14.82
CA LYS A 81 -2.74 -9.05 -15.65
C LYS A 81 -2.88 -8.52 -17.06
N LYS A 82 -4.10 -8.31 -17.50
CA LYS A 82 -4.30 -7.83 -18.86
C LYS A 82 -4.07 -6.35 -19.02
N SER A 83 -3.94 -5.63 -17.93
CA SER A 83 -3.81 -4.19 -17.99
C SER A 83 -2.40 -3.78 -18.32
N MET A 84 -2.23 -2.99 -19.37
CA MET A 84 -0.93 -2.45 -19.71
C MET A 84 -0.42 -1.54 -18.59
N ARG A 85 -1.35 -0.85 -17.95
CA ARG A 85 -0.97 0.02 -16.83
C ARG A 85 -0.38 -0.79 -15.68
N ALA A 86 -0.98 -1.94 -15.39
CA ALA A 86 -0.47 -2.79 -14.35
C ALA A 86 0.95 -3.23 -14.67
N LEU A 87 1.19 -3.61 -15.90
CA LEU A 87 2.53 -4.04 -16.30
C LEU A 87 3.54 -2.93 -16.18
N SER A 88 3.19 -1.73 -16.59
CA SER A 88 4.16 -0.65 -16.62
C SER A 88 4.45 -0.09 -15.23
N LEU A 89 3.48 -0.16 -14.32
CA LEU A 89 3.65 0.49 -13.02
C LEU A 89 4.24 -0.41 -11.96
N ASN A 90 3.95 -1.70 -12.01
CA ASN A 90 4.24 -2.52 -10.85
C ASN A 90 5.02 -3.79 -11.14
N VAL A 91 5.51 -3.96 -12.36
CA VAL A 91 6.14 -5.23 -12.71
C VAL A 91 7.30 -5.57 -11.80
N GLU A 92 8.09 -4.57 -11.42
CA GLU A 92 9.24 -4.81 -10.56
C GLU A 92 8.84 -5.08 -9.12
N LEU A 93 7.64 -4.68 -8.75
CA LEU A 93 7.14 -4.86 -7.40
C LEU A 93 6.31 -6.11 -7.23
N TRP A 94 5.97 -6.79 -8.33
CA TRP A 94 5.05 -7.92 -8.27
C TRP A 94 5.43 -8.99 -7.25
N PRO A 95 6.69 -9.42 -7.17
CA PRO A 95 7.03 -10.44 -6.16
C PRO A 95 6.78 -9.94 -4.74
N TYR A 96 7.04 -8.68 -4.48
CA TYR A 96 6.86 -8.11 -3.15
C TYR A 96 5.38 -7.89 -2.84
N ILE A 97 4.59 -7.54 -3.84
CA ILE A 97 3.15 -7.40 -3.64
C ILE A 97 2.55 -8.75 -3.27
N LYS A 98 2.98 -9.79 -3.95
CA LYS A 98 2.49 -11.13 -3.66
C LYS A 98 2.91 -11.57 -2.27
N GLU A 99 4.15 -11.30 -1.90
CA GLU A 99 4.64 -11.65 -0.58
C GLU A 99 3.88 -10.89 0.50
N ALA A 100 3.60 -9.61 0.26
CA ALA A 100 2.84 -8.81 1.22
C ALA A 100 1.45 -9.38 1.42
N GLN A 101 0.80 -9.77 0.33
CA GLN A 101 -0.53 -10.35 0.40
C GLN A 101 -0.52 -11.63 1.23
N LEU A 102 0.46 -12.48 0.99
CA LEU A 102 0.57 -13.73 1.73
C LEU A 102 0.88 -13.49 3.20
N SER A 103 1.69 -12.48 3.50
CA SER A 103 2.07 -12.21 4.88
C SER A 103 0.89 -11.74 5.70
N ARG A 104 -0.15 -11.21 5.05
CA ARG A 104 -1.35 -10.81 5.77
C ARG A 104 -2.31 -11.97 6.00
N GLY A 105 -1.91 -13.18 5.62
CA GLY A 105 -2.74 -14.34 5.85
C GLY A 105 -3.82 -14.54 4.81
N ASP A 106 -3.76 -13.80 3.74
CA ASP A 106 -4.74 -13.92 2.68
C ASP A 106 -4.26 -14.96 1.68
N GLU A 107 -4.95 -16.04 1.62
CA GLU A 107 -4.53 -17.13 0.76
C GLU A 107 -5.28 -17.13 -0.51
N ALA A 108 -5.33 -16.13 -1.12
CA ALA A 108 -5.89 -16.01 -2.47
C ALA A 108 -6.62 -17.19 -3.03
#